data_d613ff014cc935f57991fe141fcf6de1
#
_entry.id   d613ff014cc935f57991fe141fcf6de1
#
_cell.length_a   1.000
_cell.length_b   1.000
_cell.length_c   1.000
_cell.angle_alpha   90.00
_cell.angle_beta   90.00
_cell.angle_gamma   90.00
#
_symmetry.space_group_name_H-M   'P 1'
#
loop_
_entity.id
_entity.type
_entity.pdbx_description
1 polymer ?
#
loop_
_entity_poly.entity_id
_entity_poly.type
_entity_poly.pdbx_seq_one_letter_code
_entity_poly.pdbx_strand_id
1 'polypeptide(L)'
;MSEKKDTLVQVEHLKKYFPIKGVKGPGVQAVEDISIEIKRGETLGLVGESGCGKTTFGRTVLQLYNPTSGKIIYDGKTIFKGKDPWQRDENGILRQVKVPKAKQVNMLPYRRKMQIIFQD
;
A
#
# COMPACT_ATOMS: atom_id res chain seq x y z
N MET A 1 12.88 -0.76 -20.72
CA MET A 1 11.54 -1.13 -21.13
C MET A 1 10.64 0.07 -21.12
N SER A 2 10.04 0.32 -22.25
CA SER A 2 9.19 1.50 -22.43
C SER A 2 8.01 1.53 -21.46
N GLU A 3 7.48 0.36 -21.14
CA GLU A 3 6.31 0.29 -20.26
C GLU A 3 6.57 0.90 -18.89
N LYS A 4 7.73 0.63 -18.32
CA LYS A 4 8.06 1.14 -16.98
C LYS A 4 8.34 2.62 -16.98
N LYS A 5 8.79 3.16 -18.10
CA LYS A 5 9.01 4.60 -18.22
C LYS A 5 7.71 5.36 -18.17
N ASP A 6 6.63 4.75 -18.67
CA ASP A 6 5.33 5.39 -18.69
C ASP A 6 4.57 5.21 -17.38
N THR A 7 5.06 4.35 -16.51
CA THR A 7 4.40 4.11 -15.23
C THR A 7 4.77 5.21 -14.24
N LEU A 8 3.77 5.91 -13.76
CA LEU A 8 3.97 6.96 -12.78
C LEU A 8 3.94 6.39 -11.36
N VAL A 9 2.94 5.56 -11.07
CA VAL A 9 2.79 4.94 -9.75
C VAL A 9 2.74 3.43 -9.92
N GLN A 10 3.56 2.73 -9.15
CA GLN A 10 3.54 1.28 -9.12
C GLN A 10 3.39 0.82 -7.69
N VAL A 11 2.35 0.04 -7.44
CA VAL A 11 2.07 -0.52 -6.13
C VAL A 11 2.21 -2.03 -6.25
N GLU A 12 3.00 -2.64 -5.37
CA GLU A 12 3.27 -4.08 -5.41
C GLU A 12 2.94 -4.70 -4.07
N HIS A 13 2.00 -5.64 -4.08
CA HIS A 13 1.65 -6.46 -2.91
C HIS A 13 1.38 -5.62 -1.66
N LEU A 14 0.63 -4.54 -1.85
CA LEU A 14 0.35 -3.63 -0.73
C LEU A 14 -0.63 -4.26 0.24
N LYS A 15 -0.30 -4.18 1.51
CA LYS A 15 -1.15 -4.65 2.58
C LYS A 15 -1.33 -3.57 3.63
N LYS A 16 -2.52 -3.47 4.16
CA LYS A 16 -2.80 -2.62 5.31
C LYS A 16 -3.74 -3.35 6.24
N TYR A 17 -3.22 -3.71 7.38
CA TYR A 17 -3.96 -4.40 8.42
C TYR A 17 -4.11 -3.45 9.61
N PHE A 18 -5.28 -3.45 10.20
CA PHE A 18 -5.55 -2.66 11.40
C PHE A 18 -5.69 -3.61 12.60
N PRO A 19 -4.64 -3.72 13.42
CA PRO A 19 -4.70 -4.59 14.59
C PRO A 19 -5.82 -4.16 15.53
N ILE A 20 -6.45 -5.14 16.15
CA ILE A 20 -7.52 -4.89 17.11
C ILE A 20 -6.94 -5.10 18.50
N LYS A 21 -7.08 -4.07 19.33
CA LYS A 21 -6.54 -4.12 20.69
C LYS A 21 -7.12 -5.28 21.46
N GLY A 22 -6.26 -6.06 22.10
CA GLY A 22 -6.65 -7.21 22.90
C GLY A 22 -6.95 -8.47 22.10
N VAL A 23 -6.85 -8.40 20.77
CA VAL A 23 -7.10 -9.54 19.91
C VAL A 23 -5.79 -9.93 19.23
N LYS A 24 -5.46 -11.22 19.25
CA LYS A 24 -4.28 -11.72 18.58
C LYS A 24 -4.54 -11.79 17.08
N GLY A 25 -3.49 -11.65 16.29
CA GLY A 25 -3.57 -11.75 14.86
C GLY A 25 -3.49 -10.40 14.16
N PRO A 26 -3.63 -10.39 12.85
CA PRO A 26 -3.42 -9.16 12.05
C PRO A 26 -4.54 -8.15 12.16
N GLY A 27 -5.69 -8.51 12.72
CA GLY A 27 -6.82 -7.62 12.83
C GLY A 27 -7.58 -7.49 11.53
N VAL A 28 -8.07 -6.28 11.25
CA VAL A 28 -8.83 -6.04 10.03
C VAL A 28 -7.87 -5.95 8.84
N GLN A 29 -8.05 -6.85 7.88
CA GLN A 29 -7.21 -6.87 6.68
C GLN A 29 -7.86 -5.98 5.62
N ALA A 30 -7.72 -4.68 5.80
CA ALA A 30 -8.43 -3.70 4.98
C ALA A 30 -7.90 -3.62 3.55
N VAL A 31 -6.59 -3.77 3.37
CA VAL A 31 -5.96 -3.88 2.05
C VAL A 31 -5.15 -5.17 2.08
N GLU A 32 -5.47 -6.10 1.19
CA GLU A 32 -4.84 -7.40 1.17
C GLU A 32 -4.25 -7.69 -0.19
N ASP A 33 -2.93 -7.54 -0.25
CA ASP A 33 -2.13 -7.95 -1.41
C ASP A 33 -2.61 -7.35 -2.72
N ILE A 34 -2.64 -6.03 -2.79
CA ILE A 34 -3.10 -5.32 -3.99
C ILE A 34 -1.90 -4.80 -4.77
N SER A 35 -1.88 -5.11 -6.06
CA SER A 35 -0.84 -4.63 -6.99
C SER A 35 -1.53 -3.90 -8.13
N ILE A 36 -1.08 -2.67 -8.39
CA ILE A 36 -1.61 -1.87 -9.49
C ILE A 36 -0.50 -1.01 -10.10
N GLU A 37 -0.76 -0.55 -11.33
CA GLU A 37 0.11 0.43 -11.99
C GLU A 37 -0.76 1.55 -12.51
N ILE A 38 -0.28 2.77 -12.38
CA ILE A 38 -0.95 3.95 -12.94
C ILE A 38 0.05 4.62 -13.87
N LYS A 39 -0.34 4.76 -15.13
CA LYS A 39 0.51 5.39 -16.13
C LYS A 39 0.36 6.89 -16.10
N ARG A 40 1.36 7.58 -16.63
CA ARG A 40 1.31 9.03 -16.71
C ARG A 40 0.08 9.47 -17.47
N GLY A 41 -0.60 10.47 -16.95
CA GLY A 41 -1.81 10.99 -17.55
C GLY A 41 -3.07 10.24 -17.18
N GLU A 42 -2.94 9.14 -16.45
CA GLU A 42 -4.10 8.39 -15.97
C GLU A 42 -4.51 8.86 -14.58
N THR A 43 -5.80 8.80 -14.34
CA THR A 43 -6.35 9.01 -13.01
C THR A 43 -6.92 7.68 -12.56
N LEU A 44 -6.57 7.27 -11.35
CA LEU A 44 -7.08 6.02 -10.83
C LEU A 44 -8.53 6.19 -10.41
N GLY A 45 -9.41 5.61 -11.20
CA GLY A 45 -10.81 5.56 -10.83
C GLY A 45 -11.06 4.32 -10.00
N LEU A 46 -10.96 4.44 -8.69
CA LEU A 46 -11.30 3.34 -7.81
C LEU A 46 -12.81 3.28 -7.71
N VAL A 47 -13.43 2.78 -8.77
CA VAL A 47 -14.87 2.64 -8.81
C VAL A 47 -15.20 1.31 -8.18
N GLY A 48 -15.74 1.34 -7.00
CA GLY A 48 -16.10 0.13 -6.31
C GLY A 48 -17.34 0.34 -5.48
N GLU A 49 -17.95 -0.75 -5.11
CA GLU A 49 -19.16 -0.70 -4.29
C GLU A 49 -18.84 -0.23 -2.89
N SER A 50 -17.66 -0.55 -2.40
CA SER A 50 -17.29 -0.21 -1.03
C SER A 50 -16.40 1.02 -1.01
N GLY A 51 -16.91 2.09 -0.44
CA GLY A 51 -16.11 3.27 -0.23
C GLY A 51 -14.98 3.06 0.76
N CYS A 52 -15.16 2.14 1.71
CA CYS A 52 -14.16 1.87 2.74
C CYS A 52 -12.85 1.36 2.20
N GLY A 53 -12.89 0.31 1.37
CA GLY A 53 -11.67 -0.28 0.83
C GLY A 53 -10.95 0.67 -0.08
N LYS A 54 -11.69 1.39 -0.90
CA LYS A 54 -11.17 2.36 -1.83
C LYS A 54 -10.43 3.49 -1.10
N THR A 55 -11.07 4.04 -0.07
CA THR A 55 -10.50 5.13 0.72
C THR A 55 -9.25 4.65 1.47
N THR A 56 -9.33 3.47 2.06
CA THR A 56 -8.20 2.91 2.80
C THR A 56 -7.01 2.67 1.89
N PHE A 57 -7.26 2.15 0.69
CA PHE A 57 -6.19 1.91 -0.28
C PHE A 57 -5.49 3.22 -0.64
N GLY A 58 -6.25 4.24 -1.01
CA GLY A 58 -5.69 5.53 -1.39
C GLY A 58 -4.88 6.17 -0.25
N ARG A 59 -5.43 6.15 0.95
CA ARG A 59 -4.74 6.70 2.11
C ARG A 59 -3.47 5.94 2.45
N THR A 60 -3.45 4.64 2.19
CA THR A 60 -2.26 3.83 2.43
C THR A 60 -1.19 4.15 1.39
N VAL A 61 -1.55 4.31 0.13
CA VAL A 61 -0.60 4.69 -0.91
C VAL A 61 -0.01 6.07 -0.61
N LEU A 62 -0.85 7.00 -0.17
CA LEU A 62 -0.39 8.34 0.24
C LEU A 62 0.36 8.31 1.57
N GLN A 63 0.38 7.17 2.21
CA GLN A 63 1.01 6.94 3.52
C GLN A 63 0.46 7.85 4.62
N LEU A 64 -0.82 8.17 4.50
CA LEU A 64 -1.59 8.74 5.61
C LEU A 64 -1.86 7.67 6.64
N TYR A 65 -1.98 6.41 6.17
CA TYR A 65 -1.90 5.23 7.01
C TYR A 65 -0.57 4.56 6.71
N ASN A 66 0.11 4.10 7.73
CA ASN A 66 1.37 3.38 7.54
C ASN A 66 1.07 2.01 6.92
N PRO A 67 1.63 1.72 5.73
CA PRO A 67 1.42 0.39 5.15
C PRO A 67 1.96 -0.71 6.05
N THR A 68 1.28 -1.85 6.03
CA THR A 68 1.77 -3.02 6.77
C THR A 68 2.94 -3.65 6.03
N SER A 69 2.82 -3.77 4.71
CA SER A 69 3.88 -4.32 3.87
C SER A 69 3.62 -3.97 2.42
N GLY A 70 4.58 -4.26 1.57
CA GLY A 70 4.48 -4.05 0.15
C GLY A 70 5.52 -3.07 -0.34
N LYS A 71 5.28 -2.57 -1.55
CA LYS A 71 6.22 -1.64 -2.18
C LYS A 71 5.44 -0.59 -2.97
N ILE A 72 5.85 0.65 -2.85
CA ILE A 72 5.24 1.75 -3.59
C ILE A 72 6.36 2.52 -4.28
N ILE A 73 6.23 2.66 -5.60
CA ILE A 73 7.20 3.36 -6.43
C ILE A 73 6.50 4.52 -7.10
N TYR A 74 7.04 5.70 -6.99
CA TYR A 74 6.53 6.89 -7.65
C TYR A 74 7.59 7.46 -8.59
N ASP A 75 7.27 7.51 -9.88
CA ASP A 75 8.17 8.05 -10.89
C ASP A 75 9.58 7.46 -10.79
N GLY A 76 9.63 6.15 -10.66
CA GLY A 76 10.89 5.42 -10.56
C GLY A 76 11.55 5.42 -9.20
N LYS A 77 11.01 6.15 -8.25
CA LYS A 77 11.58 6.23 -6.89
C LYS A 77 10.76 5.42 -5.90
N THR A 78 11.41 4.55 -5.17
CA THR A 78 10.75 3.77 -4.13
C THR A 78 10.45 4.67 -2.95
N ILE A 79 9.16 4.88 -2.68
CA ILE A 79 8.72 5.72 -1.56
C ILE A 79 8.26 4.91 -0.36
N PHE A 80 8.07 3.62 -0.55
CA PHE A 80 7.82 2.69 0.55
C PHE A 80 8.27 1.29 0.14
N LYS A 81 8.89 0.59 1.08
CA LYS A 81 9.23 -0.82 0.91
C LYS A 81 9.29 -1.46 2.29
N GLY A 82 8.42 -2.42 2.52
CA GLY A 82 8.34 -3.09 3.81
C GLY A 82 8.05 -4.57 3.65
N LYS A 83 8.74 -5.40 4.44
CA LYS A 83 8.48 -6.82 4.45
C LYS A 83 7.24 -7.12 5.27
N ASP A 84 6.54 -8.19 4.88
CA ASP A 84 5.34 -8.60 5.57
C ASP A 84 5.71 -9.22 6.92
N PRO A 85 5.22 -8.63 8.03
CA PRO A 85 5.49 -9.20 9.35
C PRO A 85 4.60 -10.40 9.67
N TRP A 86 3.61 -10.69 8.82
CA TRP A 86 2.67 -11.78 9.08
C TRP A 86 3.01 -12.96 8.18
N GLN A 87 3.39 -14.07 8.80
CA GLN A 87 3.78 -15.28 8.10
C GLN A 87 2.86 -16.42 8.54
N ARG A 88 2.50 -17.28 7.60
CA ARG A 88 1.70 -18.45 7.94
C ARG A 88 2.63 -19.54 8.44
N ASP A 89 2.25 -20.14 9.58
CA ASP A 89 2.99 -21.27 10.11
C ASP A 89 2.54 -22.56 9.43
N GLU A 90 3.08 -23.68 9.88
CA GLU A 90 2.77 -24.98 9.29
C GLU A 90 1.30 -25.36 9.39
N ASN A 91 0.57 -24.74 10.33
CA ASN A 91 -0.86 -24.97 10.51
C ASN A 91 -1.71 -23.95 9.76
N GLY A 92 -1.08 -23.06 8.99
CA GLY A 92 -1.79 -22.05 8.25
C GLY A 92 -2.19 -20.83 9.06
N ILE A 93 -1.73 -20.73 10.29
CA ILE A 93 -2.07 -19.63 11.18
C ILE A 93 -1.07 -18.49 11.00
N LEU A 94 -1.60 -17.26 10.85
CA LEU A 94 -0.75 -16.09 10.71
C LEU A 94 -0.06 -15.76 12.01
N ARG A 95 1.27 -15.70 11.97
CA ARG A 95 2.12 -15.37 13.11
C ARG A 95 2.93 -14.14 12.79
N GLN A 96 3.08 -13.26 13.76
CA GLN A 96 3.88 -12.06 13.60
C GLN A 96 5.36 -12.39 13.77
N VAL A 97 6.17 -11.97 12.78
CA VAL A 97 7.61 -12.14 12.86
C VAL A 97 8.26 -10.77 12.81
N LYS A 98 9.48 -10.70 13.34
CA LYS A 98 10.23 -9.46 13.34
C LYS A 98 10.75 -9.17 11.94
N VAL A 99 10.48 -7.95 11.45
CA VAL A 99 10.98 -7.51 10.15
C VAL A 99 11.64 -6.15 10.31
N PRO A 100 12.58 -5.80 9.42
CA PRO A 100 13.19 -4.48 9.48
C PRO A 100 12.16 -3.37 9.32
N LYS A 101 12.36 -2.27 10.01
CA LYS A 101 11.52 -1.10 9.86
C LYS A 101 11.67 -0.52 8.46
N ALA A 102 10.55 -0.14 7.84
CA ALA A 102 10.60 0.49 6.55
C ALA A 102 11.28 1.86 6.66
N LYS A 103 12.06 2.19 5.64
CA LYS A 103 12.76 3.46 5.60
C LYS A 103 11.75 4.60 5.46
N GLN A 104 11.90 5.64 6.27
CA GLN A 104 11.01 6.79 6.21
C GLN A 104 11.39 7.68 5.03
N VAL A 105 10.38 8.14 4.30
CA VAL A 105 10.54 9.03 3.17
C VAL A 105 9.67 10.26 3.44
N ASN A 106 10.18 11.44 3.10
CA ASN A 106 9.38 12.66 3.22
C ASN A 106 8.29 12.65 2.16
N MET A 107 7.06 12.46 2.58
CA MET A 107 5.93 12.27 1.68
C MET A 107 5.28 13.57 1.19
N LEU A 108 5.65 14.71 1.76
CA LEU A 108 5.00 15.98 1.40
C LEU A 108 4.95 16.25 -0.10
N PRO A 109 6.08 16.17 -0.83
CA PRO A 109 6.03 16.45 -2.27
C PRO A 109 5.22 15.40 -3.03
N TYR A 110 5.22 14.17 -2.56
CA TYR A 110 4.49 13.09 -3.25
C TYR A 110 2.99 13.18 -3.01
N ARG A 111 2.58 13.54 -1.81
CA ARG A 111 1.16 13.61 -1.49
C ARG A 111 0.41 14.61 -2.36
N ARG A 112 1.02 15.75 -2.62
CA ARG A 112 0.39 16.75 -3.48
C ARG A 112 0.14 16.23 -4.88
N LYS A 113 1.13 15.53 -5.43
CA LYS A 113 1.04 15.01 -6.78
C LYS A 113 0.07 13.83 -6.86
N MET A 114 0.09 12.96 -5.87
CA MET A 114 -0.73 11.77 -5.88
C MET A 114 -2.19 12.04 -5.54
N GLN A 115 -2.49 13.12 -4.85
CA GLN A 115 -3.88 13.47 -4.57
C GLN A 115 -4.69 13.63 -5.84
N ILE A 116 -4.07 14.15 -6.88
CA ILE A 116 -4.75 14.32 -8.16
C ILE A 116 -5.07 12.96 -8.78
N ILE A 117 -4.14 12.00 -8.61
CA ILE A 117 -4.28 10.65 -9.16
C ILE A 117 -5.36 9.87 -8.43
N PHE A 118 -5.42 10.01 -7.11
CA PHE A 118 -6.36 9.27 -6.27
C PHE A 118 -7.60 10.10 -5.90
N GLN A 119 -7.97 10.96 -6.76
CA GLN A 119 -9.10 11.84 -6.56
C GLN A 119 -10.41 11.05 -6.52
N ASP A 120 -11.24 11.38 -5.58
CA ASP A 120 -12.56 10.74 -5.44
C ASP A 120 -13.54 11.24 -6.50
#